data_44f9dab9a2fec8a37503901fe0bca8da
#
_entry.id   44f9dab9a2fec8a37503901fe0bca8da
#
_cell.length_a   1.000
_cell.length_b   1.000
_cell.length_c   1.000
_cell.angle_alpha   90.00
_cell.angle_beta   90.00
_cell.angle_gamma   90.00
#
_symmetry.space_group_name_H-M   'P 1'
#
loop_
_entity.id
_entity.type
_entity.pdbx_description
1 polymer ?
#
loop_
_entity_poly.entity_id
_entity_poly.type
_entity_poly.pdbx_seq_one_letter_code
_entity_poly.pdbx_strand_id
1 'polypeptide(L)' 'MTLRQFRDLLTAYSDDAEILVSLFMSDGTVKAFHIDGIDEDYGIIHIEVSEEAGITY' A
#
# COMPACT_ATOMS: atom_id res chain seq x y z
N MET A 1 5.00 -6.69 9.84
CA MET A 1 5.65 -5.36 9.85
C MET A 1 4.96 -4.45 10.86
N THR A 2 5.73 -3.75 11.68
CA THR A 2 5.18 -2.77 12.62
C THR A 2 5.06 -1.40 11.96
N LEU A 3 4.28 -0.50 12.57
CA LEU A 3 4.17 0.88 12.11
C LEU A 3 5.54 1.56 12.11
N ARG A 4 6.36 1.30 13.13
CA ARG A 4 7.72 1.86 13.20
C ARG A 4 8.56 1.42 12.01
N GLN A 5 8.56 0.12 11.69
CA GLN A 5 9.28 -0.42 10.55
C GLN A 5 8.81 0.19 9.24
N PHE A 6 7.50 0.29 9.06
CA PHE A 6 6.90 0.90 7.88
C PHE A 6 7.31 2.37 7.74
N ARG A 7 7.23 3.12 8.83
CA ARG A 7 7.60 4.54 8.85
C ARG A 7 9.07 4.72 8.49
N ASP A 8 9.95 3.89 9.06
CA ASP A 8 11.39 3.98 8.83
C ASP A 8 11.75 3.70 7.38
N LEU A 9 11.05 2.76 6.73
CA LEU A 9 11.26 2.46 5.31
C LEU A 9 10.93 3.66 4.42
N LEU A 10 9.99 4.50 4.83
CA LEU A 10 9.50 5.62 4.02
C LEU A 10 10.27 6.92 4.21
N THR A 11 11.13 7.00 5.22
CA THR A 11 11.84 8.26 5.54
C THR A 11 12.79 8.72 4.45
N ALA A 12 13.23 7.83 3.57
CA ALA A 12 14.16 8.16 2.48
C ALA A 12 13.47 8.82 1.27
N TYR A 13 12.15 8.91 1.29
CA TYR A 13 11.38 9.36 0.14
C TYR A 13 10.78 10.74 0.37
N SER A 14 10.48 11.43 -0.73
CA SER A 14 9.86 12.76 -0.69
C SER A 14 8.43 12.67 -0.15
N ASP A 15 7.99 13.68 0.58
CA ASP A 15 6.61 13.79 1.07
C ASP A 15 5.60 13.88 -0.08
N ASP A 16 6.04 14.29 -1.24
CA ASP A 16 5.18 14.40 -2.44
C ASP A 16 5.10 13.10 -3.24
N ALA A 17 5.86 12.08 -2.85
CA ALA A 17 5.82 10.79 -3.54
C ALA A 17 4.45 10.13 -3.36
N GLU A 18 3.90 9.59 -4.44
CA GLU A 18 2.66 8.84 -4.41
C GLU A 18 2.92 7.42 -3.89
N ILE A 19 2.01 6.92 -3.07
CA ILE A 19 2.07 5.55 -2.53
C ILE A 19 1.01 4.72 -3.23
N LEU A 20 1.44 3.60 -3.82
CA LEU A 20 0.55 2.60 -4.39
C LEU A 20 0.81 1.26 -3.72
N VAL A 21 -0.22 0.42 -3.69
CA VAL A 21 -0.08 -0.97 -3.24
C VAL A 21 -0.01 -1.85 -4.48
N SER A 22 1.05 -2.62 -4.61
CA SER A 22 1.24 -3.52 -5.75
C SER A 22 1.07 -4.96 -5.33
N LEU A 23 0.30 -5.71 -6.11
CA LEU A 23 0.09 -7.14 -5.92
C LEU A 23 0.74 -7.89 -7.08
N PHE A 24 1.70 -8.74 -6.74
CA PHE A 24 2.41 -9.58 -7.71
C PHE A 24 1.75 -10.94 -7.76
N MET A 25 1.21 -11.28 -8.92
CA MET A 25 0.51 -12.55 -9.13
C MET A 25 1.49 -13.65 -9.53
N SER A 26 1.10 -14.90 -9.26
CA SER A 26 1.94 -16.06 -9.58
C SER A 26 2.15 -16.27 -11.09
N ASP A 27 1.28 -15.71 -11.91
CA ASP A 27 1.38 -15.80 -13.38
C ASP A 27 2.27 -14.70 -13.99
N GLY A 28 2.87 -13.85 -13.15
CA GLY A 28 3.75 -12.78 -13.59
C GLY A 28 3.05 -11.44 -13.82
N THR A 29 1.73 -11.37 -13.63
CA THR A 29 1.02 -10.09 -13.73
C THR A 29 1.18 -9.28 -12.45
N VAL A 30 1.10 -7.96 -12.58
CA VAL A 30 1.18 -7.03 -11.45
C VAL A 30 -0.03 -6.10 -11.51
N LYS A 31 -0.69 -5.96 -10.37
CA LYS A 31 -1.79 -5.00 -10.21
C LYS A 31 -1.38 -3.96 -9.19
N ALA A 32 -1.64 -2.70 -9.48
CA ALA A 32 -1.39 -1.61 -8.56
C ALA A 32 -2.71 -0.94 -8.19
N PHE A 33 -2.84 -0.60 -6.91
CA PHE A 33 -4.06 -0.04 -6.35
C PHE A 33 -3.74 1.25 -5.61
N HIS A 34 -4.61 2.23 -5.76
CA HIS A 34 -4.59 3.42 -4.91
C HIS A 34 -5.08 3.08 -3.52
N ILE A 35 -4.53 3.77 -2.53
CA ILE A 35 -4.99 3.62 -1.15
C ILE A 35 -6.26 4.46 -0.99
N ASP A 36 -7.36 3.81 -0.59
CA ASP A 36 -8.63 4.46 -0.33
C ASP A 36 -8.72 5.01 1.09
N GLY A 37 -8.06 4.36 2.03
CA GLY A 37 -8.10 4.77 3.41
C GLY A 37 -7.20 3.94 4.29
N ILE A 38 -7.09 4.35 5.53
CA ILE A 38 -6.33 3.65 6.56
C ILE A 38 -7.20 3.60 7.80
N ASP A 39 -7.31 2.43 8.40
CA ASP A 39 -8.10 2.21 9.61
C ASP A 39 -7.29 1.39 10.61
N GLU A 40 -7.67 1.50 11.89
CA GLU A 40 -7.03 0.75 12.96
C GLU A 40 -8.09 -0.06 13.69
N ASP A 41 -7.78 -1.32 13.94
CA ASP A 41 -8.67 -2.23 14.66
C ASP A 41 -7.83 -3.19 15.50
N TYR A 42 -8.07 -3.18 16.80
CA TYR A 42 -7.36 -4.04 17.77
C TYR A 42 -5.83 -3.96 17.67
N GLY A 43 -5.31 -2.75 17.46
CA GLY A 43 -3.87 -2.54 17.34
C GLY A 43 -3.29 -2.92 15.99
N ILE A 44 -4.13 -3.28 15.03
CA ILE A 44 -3.72 -3.61 13.67
C ILE A 44 -4.13 -2.47 12.74
N ILE A 45 -3.16 -1.97 11.98
CA ILE A 45 -3.43 -0.94 10.99
C ILE A 45 -3.74 -1.62 9.66
N HIS A 46 -4.89 -1.28 9.10
CA HIS A 46 -5.34 -1.77 7.81
C HIS A 46 -5.19 -0.69 6.76
N ILE A 47 -4.50 -1.00 5.68
CA ILE A 47 -4.44 -0.14 4.51
C ILE A 47 -5.51 -0.64 3.54
N GLU A 48 -6.50 0.20 3.28
CA GLU A 48 -7.66 -0.17 2.48
C GLU A 48 -7.45 0.23 1.03
N VAL A 49 -7.64 -0.71 0.13
CA VAL A 49 -7.58 -0.47 -1.31
C VAL A 49 -8.83 -1.06 -1.94
N SER A 50 -9.24 -0.54 -3.09
CA SER A 50 -10.36 -1.08 -3.82
C SER A 50 -9.92 -1.58 -5.18
N GLU A 51 -10.63 -2.57 -5.68
CA GLU A 51 -10.41 -3.15 -6.99
C GLU A 51 -10.68 -2.14 -8.11
N GLU A 52 -11.63 -1.24 -7.88
CA GLU A 52 -12.00 -0.20 -8.85
C GLU A 52 -10.89 0.83 -9.06
N ALA A 53 -10.05 1.03 -8.06
CA ALA A 53 -8.89 1.90 -8.15
C ALA A 53 -7.67 1.20 -8.73
N GLY A 54 -7.79 -0.07 -9.11
CA GLY A 54 -6.68 -0.89 -9.57
C GLY A 54 -6.20 -0.52 -10.96
N ILE A 55 -4.88 -0.58 -11.12
CA ILE A 55 -4.19 -0.40 -12.40
C ILE A 55 -3.49 -1.72 -12.70
N THR A 56 -3.70 -2.25 -13.89
CA THR A 56 -3.07 -3.51 -14.31
C THR A 56 -1.92 -3.21 -15.28
N TYR A 57 -0.78 -3.77 -14.98
CA TYR A 57 0.42 -3.67 -15.82
C TYR A 57 0.68 -4.94 -16.60
#